data_1f165be89b18de7dba9ae9f224ccaf83
#
_entry.id   1f165be89b18de7dba9ae9f224ccaf83
#
_cell.length_a   1.000
_cell.length_b   1.000
_cell.length_c   1.000
_cell.angle_alpha   90.00
_cell.angle_beta   90.00
_cell.angle_gamma   90.00
#
_symmetry.space_group_name_H-M   'P 1'
#
loop_
_entity.id
_entity.type
_entity.pdbx_description
1 polymer ?
#
loop_
_entity_poly.entity_id
_entity_poly.type
_entity_poly.pdbx_seq_one_letter_code
_entity_poly.pdbx_strand_id
1 'polypeptide(L)'
;LNQKTNSLHRNIVTSWKKSAFKAIGLDSPIEHDERYKQADEYLRVLYKLWEGSWSPDALIADVENDAYVDPDKVRQINHHGKYYNLETRHIVDPSPQRTPFLFQAGTSP
;
A
#
# COMPACT_ATOMS: atom_id res chain seq x y z
N LEU A 1 10.37 11.80 -1.05
CA LEU A 1 10.92 10.87 -2.04
C LEU A 1 12.42 10.87 -1.98
N ASN A 2 13.00 9.71 -1.82
CA ASN A 2 14.44 9.59 -1.76
C ASN A 2 15.02 9.30 -3.15
N GLN A 3 15.09 10.33 -3.96
CA GLN A 3 15.55 10.21 -5.35
C GLN A 3 17.03 9.84 -5.46
N LYS A 4 17.84 10.23 -4.48
CA LYS A 4 19.31 10.02 -4.54
C LYS A 4 19.71 8.57 -4.32
N THR A 5 18.96 7.84 -3.51
CA THR A 5 19.28 6.45 -3.17
C THR A 5 18.31 5.44 -3.76
N ASN A 6 17.24 5.89 -4.46
CA ASN A 6 16.15 5.06 -4.94
C ASN A 6 15.54 4.17 -3.84
N SER A 7 15.59 4.65 -2.60
CA SER A 7 15.18 3.92 -1.42
C SER A 7 14.05 4.65 -0.71
N LEU A 8 13.01 3.93 -0.37
CA LEU A 8 11.87 4.39 0.41
C LEU A 8 11.70 3.53 1.63
N HIS A 9 11.23 4.16 2.70
CA HIS A 9 10.88 3.48 3.93
C HIS A 9 9.42 3.80 4.28
N ARG A 10 8.71 2.83 4.82
CA ARG A 10 7.33 3.01 5.26
C ARG A 10 7.23 2.76 6.75
N ASN A 11 6.85 3.78 7.49
CA ASN A 11 6.52 3.64 8.90
C ASN A 11 5.08 3.17 9.04
N ILE A 12 4.88 2.04 9.68
CA ILE A 12 3.55 1.47 9.90
C ILE A 12 3.06 1.93 11.27
N VAL A 13 1.96 2.68 11.28
CA VAL A 13 1.42 3.29 12.50
C VAL A 13 -0.08 3.04 12.59
N THR A 14 -0.53 2.66 13.78
CA THR A 14 -1.96 2.64 14.11
C THR A 14 -2.31 3.92 14.86
N SER A 15 -3.35 4.63 14.42
CA SER A 15 -3.79 5.86 15.09
C SER A 15 -4.41 5.57 16.45
N TRP A 16 -4.23 6.51 17.39
CA TRP A 16 -4.82 6.41 18.72
C TRP A 16 -5.56 7.69 19.15
N LYS A 17 -5.35 8.80 18.46
CA LYS A 17 -5.97 10.08 18.82
C LYS A 17 -7.44 10.08 18.48
N LYS A 18 -8.27 10.37 19.48
CA LYS A 18 -9.72 10.47 19.31
C LYS A 18 -10.13 11.49 18.25
N SER A 19 -9.43 12.62 18.19
CA SER A 19 -9.69 13.66 17.21
C SER A 19 -9.45 13.20 15.76
N ALA A 20 -8.46 12.32 15.54
CA ALA A 20 -8.19 11.77 14.23
C ALA A 20 -9.32 10.85 13.75
N PHE A 21 -9.85 10.01 14.65
CA PHE A 21 -10.98 9.14 14.32
C PHE A 21 -12.25 9.95 14.05
N LYS A 22 -12.49 10.98 14.84
CA LYS A 22 -13.62 11.89 14.63
C LYS A 22 -13.54 12.61 13.29
N ALA A 23 -12.34 12.99 12.85
CA ALA A 23 -12.12 13.66 11.58
C ALA A 23 -12.50 12.81 10.37
N ILE A 24 -12.46 11.50 10.49
CA ILE A 24 -12.87 10.57 9.43
C ILE A 24 -14.27 9.97 9.66
N GLY A 25 -15.06 10.59 10.55
CA GLY A 25 -16.44 10.21 10.76
C GLY A 25 -16.70 9.15 11.81
N LEU A 26 -15.72 8.83 12.64
CA LEU A 26 -15.88 7.86 13.73
C LEU A 26 -16.09 8.57 15.07
N ASP A 27 -17.06 8.12 15.86
CA ASP A 27 -17.39 8.75 17.16
C ASP A 27 -16.32 8.46 18.22
N SER A 28 -15.62 7.35 18.11
CA SER A 28 -14.61 6.93 19.08
C SER A 28 -13.48 6.19 18.39
N PRO A 29 -12.29 6.14 19.03
CA PRO A 29 -11.21 5.30 18.52
C PRO A 29 -11.63 3.84 18.43
N ILE A 30 -11.16 3.17 17.38
CA ILE A 30 -11.31 1.71 17.27
C ILE A 30 -10.55 1.07 18.43
N GLU A 31 -11.11 0.00 18.99
CA GLU A 31 -10.49 -0.73 20.08
C GLU A 31 -9.07 -1.19 19.68
N HIS A 32 -8.15 -1.23 20.65
CA HIS A 32 -6.72 -1.47 20.44
C HIS A 32 -6.43 -2.71 19.58
N ASP A 33 -7.00 -3.85 19.96
CA ASP A 33 -6.72 -5.09 19.24
C ASP A 33 -7.33 -5.09 17.84
N GLU A 34 -8.49 -4.46 17.68
CA GLU A 34 -9.10 -4.28 16.36
C GLU A 34 -8.25 -3.40 15.45
N ARG A 35 -7.60 -2.38 15.99
CA ARG A 35 -6.68 -1.54 15.20
C ARG A 35 -5.52 -2.35 14.63
N TYR A 36 -4.98 -3.28 15.41
CA TYR A 36 -3.90 -4.15 14.93
C TYR A 36 -4.39 -5.18 13.90
N LYS A 37 -5.60 -5.68 14.04
CA LYS A 37 -6.22 -6.53 13.02
C LYS A 37 -6.44 -5.78 11.72
N GLN A 38 -6.90 -4.54 11.79
CA GLN A 38 -7.07 -3.68 10.63
C GLN A 38 -5.72 -3.39 9.97
N ALA A 39 -4.69 -3.12 10.76
CA ALA A 39 -3.34 -2.89 10.26
C ALA A 39 -2.78 -4.13 9.54
N ASP A 40 -3.04 -5.32 10.05
CA ASP A 40 -2.64 -6.56 9.41
C ASP A 40 -3.28 -6.71 8.02
N GLU A 41 -4.58 -6.48 7.93
CA GLU A 41 -5.28 -6.52 6.64
C GLU A 41 -4.78 -5.43 5.69
N TYR A 42 -4.55 -4.22 6.19
CA TYR A 42 -3.98 -3.13 5.41
C TYR A 42 -2.63 -3.51 4.77
N LEU A 43 -1.75 -4.13 5.55
CA LEU A 43 -0.46 -4.60 5.03
C LEU A 43 -0.63 -5.66 3.95
N ARG A 44 -1.57 -6.57 4.10
CA ARG A 44 -1.86 -7.58 3.07
C ARG A 44 -2.31 -6.93 1.77
N VAL A 45 -3.14 -5.90 1.85
CA VAL A 45 -3.56 -5.11 0.67
C VAL A 45 -2.35 -4.43 0.02
N LEU A 46 -1.50 -3.79 0.82
CA LEU A 46 -0.29 -3.13 0.31
C LEU A 46 0.64 -4.13 -0.40
N TYR A 47 0.85 -5.31 0.17
CA TYR A 47 1.66 -6.34 -0.49
C TYR A 47 1.06 -6.78 -1.82
N LYS A 48 -0.25 -6.94 -1.91
CA LYS A 48 -0.92 -7.27 -3.18
C LYS A 48 -0.68 -6.18 -4.22
N LEU A 49 -0.78 -4.92 -3.83
CA LEU A 49 -0.55 -3.79 -4.73
C LEU A 49 0.91 -3.68 -5.15
N TRP A 50 1.83 -3.77 -4.20
CA TRP A 50 3.26 -3.57 -4.48
C TRP A 50 3.90 -4.73 -5.23
N GLU A 51 3.51 -5.96 -4.92
CA GLU A 51 4.15 -7.16 -5.47
C GLU A 51 3.30 -7.85 -6.53
N GLY A 52 1.99 -7.71 -6.48
CA GLY A 52 1.08 -8.50 -7.30
C GLY A 52 0.47 -7.79 -8.50
N SER A 53 0.39 -6.45 -8.50
CA SER A 53 -0.32 -5.74 -9.57
C SER A 53 0.53 -5.56 -10.83
N TRP A 54 1.75 -5.07 -10.70
CA TRP A 54 2.63 -4.87 -11.84
C TRP A 54 3.69 -5.97 -11.89
N SER A 55 3.80 -6.62 -13.05
CA SER A 55 4.91 -7.53 -13.33
C SER A 55 6.23 -6.75 -13.37
N PRO A 56 7.38 -7.35 -13.00
CA PRO A 56 8.67 -6.62 -13.02
C PRO A 56 9.03 -6.01 -14.38
N ASP A 57 8.53 -6.58 -15.47
CA ASP A 57 8.79 -6.14 -16.83
C ASP A 57 7.59 -5.42 -17.48
N ALA A 58 6.62 -4.95 -16.68
CA ALA A 58 5.45 -4.25 -17.18
C ALA A 58 5.79 -2.86 -17.74
N LEU A 59 6.75 -2.18 -17.12
CA LEU A 59 7.18 -0.86 -17.56
C LEU A 59 8.16 -0.98 -18.72
N ILE A 60 7.80 -0.46 -19.88
CA ILE A 60 8.62 -0.54 -21.08
C ILE A 60 9.21 0.82 -21.50
N ALA A 61 8.50 1.92 -21.23
CA ALA A 61 8.95 3.28 -21.51
C ALA A 61 9.57 3.44 -22.91
N ASP A 62 8.95 2.85 -23.91
CA ASP A 62 9.43 2.86 -25.30
C ASP A 62 8.94 4.13 -25.99
N VAL A 63 9.80 5.12 -26.11
CA VAL A 63 9.47 6.43 -26.69
C VAL A 63 9.20 6.30 -28.19
N GLU A 64 9.93 5.45 -28.89
CA GLU A 64 9.79 5.30 -30.35
C GLU A 64 8.42 4.77 -30.76
N ASN A 65 7.89 3.84 -29.98
CA ASN A 65 6.57 3.25 -30.22
C ASN A 65 5.47 3.88 -29.38
N ASP A 66 5.77 4.98 -28.69
CA ASP A 66 4.85 5.67 -27.79
C ASP A 66 4.20 4.72 -26.78
N ALA A 67 4.99 3.80 -26.25
CA ALA A 67 4.54 2.79 -25.32
C ALA A 67 5.24 2.97 -23.98
N TYR A 68 4.45 3.16 -22.91
CA TYR A 68 4.96 3.33 -21.54
C TYR A 68 4.86 2.03 -20.73
N VAL A 69 3.80 1.30 -20.88
CA VAL A 69 3.50 0.12 -20.09
C VAL A 69 2.90 -0.97 -20.97
N ASP A 70 3.20 -2.23 -20.64
CA ASP A 70 2.52 -3.38 -21.22
C ASP A 70 1.27 -3.68 -20.39
N PRO A 71 0.07 -3.40 -20.91
CA PRO A 71 -1.15 -3.55 -20.11
C PRO A 71 -1.45 -5.00 -19.73
N ASP A 72 -0.94 -5.97 -20.49
CA ASP A 72 -1.12 -7.39 -20.16
C ASP A 72 -0.30 -7.83 -18.93
N LYS A 73 0.65 -7.00 -18.51
CA LYS A 73 1.51 -7.25 -17.36
C LYS A 73 1.14 -6.44 -16.13
N VAL A 74 0.04 -5.70 -16.20
CA VAL A 74 -0.55 -5.00 -15.07
C VAL A 74 -1.86 -5.68 -14.70
N ARG A 75 -1.89 -6.31 -13.54
CA ARG A 75 -3.01 -7.15 -13.11
C ARG A 75 -3.88 -6.45 -12.10
N GLN A 76 -5.18 -6.72 -12.17
CA GLN A 76 -6.10 -6.35 -11.12
C GLN A 76 -5.86 -7.25 -9.91
N ILE A 77 -5.70 -6.64 -8.74
CA ILE A 77 -5.71 -7.38 -7.50
C ILE A 77 -7.13 -7.37 -6.92
N ASN A 78 -7.48 -8.43 -6.23
CA ASN A 78 -8.79 -8.55 -5.60
C ASN A 78 -8.59 -8.81 -4.11
N HIS A 79 -9.26 -8.01 -3.29
CA HIS A 79 -9.21 -8.18 -1.85
C HIS A 79 -10.61 -7.98 -1.28
N HIS A 80 -11.09 -8.97 -0.55
CA HIS A 80 -12.38 -8.94 0.12
C HIS A 80 -12.19 -9.36 1.57
N GLY A 81 -12.05 -8.37 2.44
CA GLY A 81 -11.78 -8.59 3.85
C GLY A 81 -12.75 -7.86 4.75
N LYS A 82 -12.54 -7.97 6.05
CA LYS A 82 -13.39 -7.33 7.04
C LYS A 82 -13.32 -5.81 6.98
N TYR A 83 -12.14 -5.25 6.69
CA TYR A 83 -11.88 -3.81 6.73
C TYR A 83 -11.73 -3.19 5.36
N TYR A 84 -11.26 -3.94 4.38
CA TYR A 84 -10.96 -3.42 3.04
C TYR A 84 -11.57 -4.32 1.97
N ASN A 85 -12.17 -3.68 0.96
CA ASN A 85 -12.69 -4.37 -0.21
C ASN A 85 -12.28 -3.57 -1.44
N LEU A 86 -11.47 -4.16 -2.30
CA LEU A 86 -11.05 -3.51 -3.52
C LEU A 86 -10.77 -4.51 -4.64
N GLU A 87 -11.08 -4.06 -5.85
CA GLU A 87 -10.76 -4.76 -7.09
C GLU A 87 -10.13 -3.72 -8.00
N THR A 88 -8.81 -3.64 -8.03
CA THR A 88 -8.12 -2.56 -8.71
C THR A 88 -6.71 -2.94 -9.12
N ARG A 89 -6.17 -2.12 -10.01
CA ARG A 89 -4.75 -2.14 -10.35
C ARG A 89 -4.04 -1.04 -9.59
N HIS A 90 -2.76 -1.23 -9.29
CA HIS A 90 -1.97 -0.16 -8.72
C HIS A 90 -1.86 0.97 -9.75
N ILE A 91 -2.12 2.20 -9.33
CA ILE A 91 -2.29 3.34 -10.23
C ILE A 91 -0.99 3.94 -10.73
N VAL A 92 0.14 3.54 -10.17
CA VAL A 92 1.47 4.03 -10.56
C VAL A 92 2.40 2.85 -10.75
N ASP A 93 3.46 3.06 -11.55
CA ASP A 93 4.50 2.07 -11.72
C ASP A 93 5.24 1.83 -10.40
N PRO A 94 5.68 0.59 -10.14
CA PRO A 94 6.38 0.27 -8.91
C PRO A 94 7.79 0.84 -8.91
N SER A 95 8.29 1.15 -7.72
CA SER A 95 9.71 1.43 -7.57
C SER A 95 10.53 0.15 -7.76
N PRO A 96 11.83 0.25 -8.06
CA PRO A 96 12.69 -0.93 -8.14
C PRO A 96 12.71 -1.76 -6.87
N GLN A 97 12.39 -1.15 -5.74
CA GLN A 97 12.28 -1.79 -4.43
C GLN A 97 11.09 -2.74 -4.32
N ARG A 98 10.02 -2.50 -5.07
CA ARG A 98 8.71 -3.15 -4.97
C ARG A 98 8.10 -2.87 -3.60
N THR A 99 8.27 -3.75 -2.64
CA THR A 99 7.87 -3.48 -1.25
C THR A 99 8.94 -2.62 -0.59
N PRO A 100 8.61 -1.42 -0.07
CA PRO A 100 9.58 -0.61 0.66
C PRO A 100 9.97 -1.26 1.98
N PHE A 101 11.08 -0.86 2.55
CA PHE A 101 11.47 -1.30 3.88
C PHE A 101 10.39 -0.88 4.89
N LEU A 102 9.84 -1.83 5.62
CA LEU A 102 8.78 -1.60 6.59
C LEU A 102 9.36 -1.54 8.00
N PHE A 103 8.90 -0.57 8.79
CA PHE A 103 9.29 -0.48 10.19
C PHE A 103 8.11 0.05 11.02
N GLN A 104 8.18 -0.21 12.31
CA GLN A 104 7.20 0.28 13.26
C GLN A 104 7.91 0.69 14.54
N ALA A 105 7.53 1.83 15.08
CA ALA A 105 7.98 2.27 16.39
C ALA A 105 6.77 2.39 17.29
N GLY A 106 6.88 1.87 18.52
CA GLY A 106 5.78 1.92 19.46
C GLY A 106 6.14 1.29 20.79
N THR A 107 5.36 1.64 21.81
CA THR A 107 5.52 1.15 23.17
C THR A 107 4.30 0.36 23.67
N SER A 108 3.34 0.14 22.80
CA SER A 108 2.15 -0.64 23.10
C SER A 108 2.48 -2.11 23.31
N PRO A 109 1.92 -2.76 24.33
CA PRO A 109 2.13 -4.19 24.54
C PRO A 109 1.52 -5.04 23.43
#